data_99c0ce00e7021f0f46c872a6131205d8
#
_entry.id   99c0ce00e7021f0f46c872a6131205d8
#
_cell.length_a   1.000
_cell.length_b   1.000
_cell.length_c   1.000
_cell.angle_alpha   90.00
_cell.angle_beta   90.00
_cell.angle_gamma   90.00
#
_symmetry.space_group_name_H-M   'P 1'
#
loop_
_entity.id
_entity.type
_entity.pdbx_description
1 polymer ?
#
loop_
_entity_poly.entity_id
_entity_poly.type
_entity_poly.pdbx_seq_one_letter_code
_entity_poly.pdbx_strand_id
1 'polypeptide(L)'
;MINFHFKLEIRYLLKKKYQPELESFSLDFYFVFGDNKKMQGTILAGTNNTFEIECPDGVSRSCSIKGKVLKSDTEYYNPLAPGDVVELEVDPIDNEKGQILSLIPRKNAFVRWNVKGRCPQLLASNVDNLILVTTPEEPPFRPRFIDRELCQAEMQNLNPVIVCNKYDLIEENPQTENYLQIWESLGYKVLRISAKTGEGLTEFAELLENKLSAFVGQSGIGKSSLVNVLDDSCVLKTGSLSKKYGRGNHTTTKGTLNRIELNTSLTGGVNGRVASIIDTPGIRRFMLHDIDSENLAFYFKEFKPFLGKCSFGMSCTHTHEKGCKIIEAVKNSEISKERYESWKRISEQIKNGTWDD
;
A
#
# COMPACT_ATOMS: atom_id res chain seq x y z
N MET A 1 45.36 -6.08 -0.64
CA MET A 1 46.38 -7.15 -0.74
C MET A 1 45.87 -8.46 -1.34
N ILE A 2 44.56 -8.77 -1.29
CA ILE A 2 44.01 -10.00 -1.89
C ILE A 2 43.96 -9.99 -3.41
N ASN A 3 43.89 -8.81 -4.07
CA ASN A 3 43.84 -8.68 -5.51
C ASN A 3 45.16 -8.92 -6.25
N PHE A 4 46.28 -8.89 -5.54
CA PHE A 4 47.59 -9.09 -6.17
C PHE A 4 47.95 -10.57 -6.35
N HIS A 5 47.45 -11.42 -5.46
CA HIS A 5 47.70 -12.87 -5.49
C HIS A 5 46.94 -13.56 -6.63
N PHE A 6 45.71 -13.18 -6.88
CA PHE A 6 44.85 -13.75 -7.93
C PHE A 6 45.38 -13.39 -9.36
N LYS A 7 45.96 -12.18 -9.53
CA LYS A 7 46.58 -11.76 -10.80
C LYS A 7 47.86 -12.55 -11.15
N LEU A 8 48.60 -12.99 -10.14
CA LEU A 8 49.82 -13.79 -10.34
C LEU A 8 49.50 -15.24 -10.69
N GLU A 9 48.47 -15.83 -10.09
CA GLU A 9 48.08 -17.22 -10.36
C GLU A 9 47.52 -17.43 -11.78
N ILE A 10 46.73 -16.50 -12.28
CA ILE A 10 46.19 -16.58 -13.66
C ILE A 10 47.34 -16.39 -14.68
N ARG A 11 48.29 -15.49 -14.47
CA ARG A 11 49.47 -15.33 -15.32
C ARG A 11 50.33 -16.61 -15.31
N TYR A 12 50.45 -17.27 -14.17
CA TYR A 12 51.22 -18.49 -14.04
C TYR A 12 50.54 -19.66 -14.76
N LEU A 13 49.24 -19.78 -14.67
CA LEU A 13 48.45 -20.86 -15.31
C LEU A 13 48.38 -20.69 -16.83
N LEU A 14 48.28 -19.45 -17.35
CA LEU A 14 48.30 -19.18 -18.78
C LEU A 14 49.66 -19.40 -19.42
N LYS A 15 50.78 -19.05 -18.74
CA LYS A 15 52.13 -19.35 -19.19
C LYS A 15 52.48 -20.83 -19.26
N LYS A 16 51.80 -21.65 -18.45
CA LYS A 16 52.05 -23.09 -18.38
C LYS A 16 51.31 -23.89 -19.47
N LYS A 17 50.32 -23.31 -20.12
CA LYS A 17 49.41 -24.02 -21.04
C LYS A 17 49.63 -23.70 -22.55
N TYR A 18 50.33 -22.65 -22.87
CA TYR A 18 50.59 -22.24 -24.29
C TYR A 18 52.05 -21.84 -24.49
N GLN A 19 52.71 -22.49 -25.47
CA GLN A 19 54.12 -22.31 -25.81
C GLN A 19 54.38 -21.00 -26.57
N PRO A 20 55.66 -20.56 -26.75
CA PRO A 20 56.09 -19.19 -26.83
C PRO A 20 56.22 -18.65 -28.26
N GLU A 21 55.13 -18.41 -28.96
CA GLU A 21 55.15 -17.76 -30.30
C GLU A 21 54.13 -16.61 -30.45
N LEU A 22 53.80 -15.91 -29.38
CA LEU A 22 52.95 -14.71 -29.45
C LEU A 22 53.60 -13.52 -28.71
N GLU A 23 54.68 -13.02 -29.25
CA GLU A 23 55.35 -11.80 -28.76
C GLU A 23 54.75 -10.49 -29.31
N SER A 24 53.51 -10.40 -29.75
CA SER A 24 52.95 -9.14 -30.22
C SER A 24 51.42 -8.93 -30.05
N PHE A 25 50.76 -9.61 -29.13
CA PHE A 25 49.40 -9.24 -28.78
C PHE A 25 49.32 -8.93 -27.27
N SER A 26 49.48 -7.64 -26.92
CA SER A 26 49.05 -7.14 -25.63
C SER A 26 47.52 -7.05 -25.65
N LEU A 27 46.83 -8.14 -25.33
CA LEU A 27 45.45 -8.11 -24.92
C LEU A 27 45.43 -7.55 -23.50
N ASP A 28 45.42 -6.22 -23.40
CA ASP A 28 45.02 -5.53 -22.18
C ASP A 28 43.55 -5.77 -21.97
N PHE A 29 43.19 -6.91 -21.32
CA PHE A 29 41.91 -7.07 -20.66
C PHE A 29 41.89 -6.07 -19.50
N TYR A 30 41.51 -4.84 -19.77
CA TYR A 30 41.00 -3.95 -18.74
C TYR A 30 39.69 -4.56 -18.22
N PHE A 31 39.77 -5.38 -17.19
CA PHE A 31 38.64 -5.55 -16.29
C PHE A 31 38.47 -4.17 -15.64
N VAL A 32 37.65 -3.34 -16.26
CA VAL A 32 37.08 -2.18 -15.61
C VAL A 32 36.16 -2.76 -14.56
N PHE A 33 36.67 -2.97 -13.35
CA PHE A 33 35.79 -3.00 -12.17
C PHE A 33 35.28 -1.57 -12.07
N GLY A 34 34.18 -1.26 -12.78
CA GLY A 34 33.43 -0.06 -12.52
C GLY A 34 33.03 -0.10 -11.06
N ASP A 35 33.31 0.97 -10.34
CA ASP A 35 32.74 1.13 -8.99
C ASP A 35 31.25 0.87 -9.13
N ASN A 36 30.75 -0.18 -8.44
CA ASN A 36 29.33 -0.54 -8.51
C ASN A 36 28.52 0.66 -8.06
N LYS A 37 27.81 1.28 -9.01
CA LYS A 37 27.06 2.50 -8.77
C LYS A 37 25.94 2.23 -7.78
N LYS A 38 26.08 2.76 -6.58
CA LYS A 38 25.02 2.71 -5.55
C LYS A 38 24.08 3.87 -5.73
N MET A 39 22.80 3.63 -5.54
CA MET A 39 21.77 4.65 -5.57
C MET A 39 20.57 4.23 -4.73
N GLN A 40 19.67 5.18 -4.49
CA GLN A 40 18.35 4.89 -3.93
C GLN A 40 17.34 4.75 -5.04
N GLY A 41 16.29 3.94 -4.80
CA GLY A 41 15.17 3.80 -5.71
C GLY A 41 13.91 3.41 -4.99
N THR A 42 12.77 3.62 -5.64
CA THR A 42 11.43 3.34 -5.09
C THR A 42 10.89 2.04 -5.67
N ILE A 43 10.42 1.14 -4.82
CA ILE A 43 9.77 -0.11 -5.23
C ILE A 43 8.45 0.21 -5.93
N LEU A 44 8.33 -0.19 -7.18
CA LEU A 44 7.10 -0.09 -7.95
C LEU A 44 6.23 -1.34 -7.77
N ALA A 45 6.84 -2.51 -7.85
CA ALA A 45 6.17 -3.81 -7.72
C ALA A 45 7.16 -4.89 -7.27
N GLY A 46 6.64 -6.03 -6.81
CA GLY A 46 7.51 -7.14 -6.45
C GLY A 46 6.85 -8.50 -6.60
N THR A 47 7.58 -9.47 -7.15
CA THR A 47 7.15 -10.88 -7.27
C THR A 47 8.33 -11.81 -7.02
N ASN A 48 8.11 -12.88 -6.22
CA ASN A 48 9.09 -13.97 -6.04
C ASN A 48 10.53 -13.51 -5.79
N ASN A 49 10.74 -12.57 -4.88
CA ASN A 49 12.06 -11.99 -4.54
C ASN A 49 12.71 -11.14 -5.64
N THR A 50 11.96 -10.76 -6.66
CA THR A 50 12.36 -9.80 -7.69
C THR A 50 11.48 -8.56 -7.59
N PHE A 51 12.10 -7.39 -7.61
CA PHE A 51 11.44 -6.10 -7.42
C PHE A 51 11.75 -5.18 -8.59
N GLU A 52 10.73 -4.53 -9.09
CA GLU A 52 10.83 -3.45 -10.05
C GLU A 52 11.04 -2.14 -9.30
N ILE A 53 12.10 -1.42 -9.61
CA ILE A 53 12.54 -0.24 -8.87
C ILE A 53 12.70 0.95 -9.83
N GLU A 54 11.99 2.03 -9.54
CA GLU A 54 12.19 3.32 -10.19
C GLU A 54 13.41 4.01 -9.59
N CYS A 55 14.37 4.37 -10.44
CA CYS A 55 15.59 5.01 -10.02
C CYS A 55 15.67 6.49 -10.46
N PRO A 56 16.43 7.35 -9.75
CA PRO A 56 16.53 8.78 -10.06
C PRO A 56 17.08 9.12 -11.45
N ASP A 57 17.79 8.18 -12.06
CA ASP A 57 18.31 8.33 -13.44
C ASP A 57 17.26 8.01 -14.52
N GLY A 58 16.00 7.79 -14.15
CA GLY A 58 14.90 7.49 -15.05
C GLY A 58 14.84 6.05 -15.54
N VAL A 59 15.75 5.18 -15.09
CA VAL A 59 15.77 3.77 -15.47
C VAL A 59 15.01 2.95 -14.45
N SER A 60 14.06 2.14 -14.92
CA SER A 60 13.43 1.11 -14.09
C SER A 60 14.27 -0.15 -14.09
N ARG A 61 14.57 -0.68 -12.91
CA ARG A 61 15.47 -1.82 -12.71
C ARG A 61 14.78 -3.00 -12.06
N SER A 62 15.08 -4.18 -12.58
CA SER A 62 14.68 -5.45 -11.96
C SER A 62 15.77 -5.90 -10.98
N CYS A 63 15.49 -5.80 -9.69
CA CYS A 63 16.45 -6.07 -8.63
C CYS A 63 16.05 -7.24 -7.75
N SER A 64 17.03 -7.98 -7.26
CA SER A 64 16.85 -8.99 -6.21
C SER A 64 17.48 -8.51 -4.89
N ILE A 65 17.03 -9.09 -3.77
CA ILE A 65 17.61 -8.78 -2.46
C ILE A 65 18.99 -9.42 -2.36
N LYS A 66 20.01 -8.63 -2.00
CA LYS A 66 21.39 -9.11 -1.76
C LYS A 66 21.42 -9.93 -0.47
N GLY A 67 21.78 -11.20 -0.61
CA GLY A 67 21.74 -12.13 0.51
C GLY A 67 20.37 -12.77 0.71
N LYS A 68 20.18 -13.44 1.85
CA LYS A 68 18.97 -14.24 2.08
C LYS A 68 17.80 -13.46 2.66
N VAL A 69 18.05 -12.42 3.45
CA VAL A 69 17.01 -11.67 4.19
C VAL A 69 17.44 -10.22 4.39
N LEU A 70 16.55 -9.28 4.10
CA LEU A 70 16.68 -7.91 4.61
C LEU A 70 16.57 -7.96 6.13
N LYS A 71 17.49 -7.32 6.85
CA LYS A 71 17.38 -7.19 8.30
C LYS A 71 16.12 -6.38 8.63
N SER A 72 15.09 -7.05 9.13
CA SER A 72 13.84 -6.47 9.61
C SER A 72 13.46 -7.18 10.90
N ASP A 73 13.01 -6.44 11.90
CA ASP A 73 12.53 -6.98 13.18
C ASP A 73 11.15 -7.65 13.04
N THR A 74 10.45 -7.44 11.92
CA THR A 74 9.13 -8.00 11.66
C THR A 74 9.17 -8.93 10.45
N GLU A 75 8.74 -10.17 10.65
CA GLU A 75 8.56 -11.14 9.56
C GLU A 75 7.27 -10.88 8.80
N TYR A 76 7.35 -10.08 7.74
CA TYR A 76 6.24 -9.86 6.84
C TYR A 76 6.13 -10.97 5.78
N TYR A 77 4.91 -11.24 5.32
CA TYR A 77 4.65 -12.12 4.17
C TYR A 77 5.46 -11.72 2.92
N ASN A 78 5.72 -10.43 2.77
CA ASN A 78 6.58 -9.84 1.75
C ASN A 78 7.51 -8.82 2.44
N PRO A 79 8.83 -8.92 2.27
CA PRO A 79 9.76 -8.04 2.98
C PRO A 79 9.70 -6.59 2.51
N LEU A 80 9.24 -6.38 1.27
CA LEU A 80 9.11 -5.07 0.63
C LEU A 80 7.73 -4.91 0.00
N ALA A 81 7.25 -3.67 -0.06
CA ALA A 81 5.99 -3.26 -0.67
C ALA A 81 6.19 -2.09 -1.63
N PRO A 82 5.24 -1.83 -2.54
CA PRO A 82 5.23 -0.61 -3.34
C PRO A 82 5.30 0.64 -2.45
N GLY A 83 6.14 1.60 -2.85
CA GLY A 83 6.43 2.81 -2.07
C GLY A 83 7.63 2.69 -1.12
N ASP A 84 8.19 1.50 -0.89
CA ASP A 84 9.44 1.36 -0.15
C ASP A 84 10.58 2.02 -0.91
N VAL A 85 11.44 2.71 -0.18
CA VAL A 85 12.69 3.26 -0.71
C VAL A 85 13.83 2.35 -0.28
N VAL A 86 14.66 1.94 -1.21
CA VAL A 86 15.78 1.02 -0.98
C VAL A 86 17.08 1.60 -1.49
N GLU A 87 18.20 1.22 -0.87
CA GLU A 87 19.53 1.38 -1.45
C GLU A 87 19.82 0.15 -2.32
N LEU A 88 20.29 0.39 -3.52
CA LEU A 88 20.62 -0.67 -4.47
C LEU A 88 21.98 -0.44 -5.10
N GLU A 89 22.58 -1.54 -5.55
CA GLU A 89 23.79 -1.59 -6.35
C GLU A 89 23.42 -2.03 -7.77
N VAL A 90 23.77 -1.22 -8.76
CA VAL A 90 23.48 -1.50 -10.18
C VAL A 90 24.42 -2.61 -10.67
N ASP A 91 23.89 -3.54 -11.47
CA ASP A 91 24.69 -4.57 -12.11
C ASP A 91 25.69 -3.91 -13.10
N PRO A 92 26.98 -4.19 -13.03
CA PRO A 92 27.98 -3.55 -13.87
C PRO A 92 27.91 -3.97 -15.34
N ILE A 93 27.19 -5.06 -15.65
CA ILE A 93 27.08 -5.61 -17.02
C ILE A 93 25.71 -5.24 -17.61
N ASP A 94 24.66 -5.26 -16.78
CA ASP A 94 23.29 -5.03 -17.20
C ASP A 94 22.66 -3.89 -16.39
N ASN A 95 22.61 -2.70 -16.98
CA ASN A 95 22.09 -1.49 -16.31
C ASN A 95 20.60 -1.56 -15.94
N GLU A 96 19.84 -2.53 -16.48
CA GLU A 96 18.45 -2.76 -16.11
C GLU A 96 18.29 -3.72 -14.91
N LYS A 97 19.39 -4.19 -14.34
CA LYS A 97 19.43 -5.08 -13.18
C LYS A 97 20.19 -4.47 -12.01
N GLY A 98 19.96 -5.06 -10.83
CA GLY A 98 20.69 -4.67 -9.61
C GLY A 98 20.38 -5.56 -8.41
N GLN A 99 21.01 -5.20 -7.31
CA GLN A 99 20.85 -5.88 -6.02
C GLN A 99 20.44 -4.87 -4.95
N ILE A 100 19.37 -5.16 -4.23
CA ILE A 100 18.92 -4.38 -3.07
C ILE A 100 19.86 -4.66 -1.90
N LEU A 101 20.45 -3.62 -1.35
CA LEU A 101 21.41 -3.69 -0.25
C LEU A 101 20.74 -3.48 1.12
N SER A 102 19.83 -2.51 1.19
CA SER A 102 19.14 -2.14 2.43
C SER A 102 17.80 -1.48 2.15
N LEU A 103 16.93 -1.51 3.15
CA LEU A 103 15.68 -0.76 3.19
C LEU A 103 15.92 0.56 3.92
N ILE A 104 15.51 1.66 3.32
CA ILE A 104 15.45 2.97 3.99
C ILE A 104 14.26 2.96 4.99
N PRO A 105 14.42 3.48 6.20
CA PRO A 105 13.35 3.50 7.19
C PRO A 105 12.05 4.06 6.62
N ARG A 106 10.95 3.32 6.81
CA ARG A 106 9.62 3.73 6.36
C ARG A 106 9.10 4.90 7.18
N LYS A 107 8.47 5.88 6.53
CA LYS A 107 7.67 6.92 7.18
C LYS A 107 6.41 6.31 7.81
N ASN A 108 5.77 5.43 7.07
CA ASN A 108 4.59 4.67 7.47
C ASN A 108 4.43 3.42 6.61
N ALA A 109 3.54 2.51 7.03
CA ALA A 109 3.20 1.32 6.26
C ALA A 109 1.75 0.91 6.49
N PHE A 110 1.05 0.49 5.44
CA PHE A 110 -0.27 -0.11 5.55
C PHE A 110 -0.15 -1.62 5.53
N VAL A 111 -0.52 -2.24 6.64
CA VAL A 111 -0.34 -3.68 6.91
C VAL A 111 -1.68 -4.30 7.25
N ARG A 112 -1.92 -5.53 6.83
CA ARG A 112 -3.05 -6.36 7.26
C ARG A 112 -2.57 -7.74 7.69
N TRP A 113 -3.41 -8.50 8.36
CA TRP A 113 -3.13 -9.91 8.61
C TRP A 113 -3.40 -10.75 7.35
N ASN A 114 -2.46 -11.60 6.97
CA ASN A 114 -2.60 -12.55 5.88
C ASN A 114 -2.91 -13.95 6.43
N VAL A 115 -4.14 -14.40 6.24
CA VAL A 115 -4.62 -15.70 6.75
C VAL A 115 -3.84 -16.87 6.19
N LYS A 116 -3.52 -16.83 4.89
CA LYS A 116 -2.82 -17.94 4.21
C LYS A 116 -1.37 -18.04 4.67
N GLY A 117 -0.71 -16.90 4.82
CA GLY A 117 0.68 -16.83 5.27
C GLY A 117 0.82 -16.90 6.79
N ARG A 118 -0.26 -16.72 7.56
CA ARG A 118 -0.25 -16.60 9.04
C ARG A 118 0.76 -15.58 9.55
N CYS A 119 0.92 -14.49 8.83
CA CYS A 119 1.84 -13.41 9.15
C CYS A 119 1.32 -12.07 8.60
N PRO A 120 1.84 -10.93 9.09
CA PRO A 120 1.48 -9.62 8.56
C PRO A 120 1.91 -9.47 7.11
N GLN A 121 1.10 -8.78 6.31
CA GLN A 121 1.35 -8.48 4.91
C GLN A 121 1.39 -6.98 4.68
N LEU A 122 2.51 -6.50 4.16
CA LEU A 122 2.65 -5.14 3.69
C LEU A 122 1.85 -4.96 2.39
N LEU A 123 1.01 -3.93 2.34
CA LEU A 123 0.23 -3.57 1.17
C LEU A 123 0.81 -2.34 0.45
N ALA A 124 1.26 -1.34 1.22
CA ALA A 124 1.86 -0.11 0.74
C ALA A 124 2.75 0.49 1.82
N SER A 125 3.69 1.34 1.44
CA SER A 125 4.55 2.08 2.36
C SER A 125 4.78 3.51 1.89
N ASN A 126 5.18 4.38 2.83
CA ASN A 126 5.50 5.79 2.61
C ASN A 126 4.37 6.60 1.97
N VAL A 127 3.11 6.20 2.19
CA VAL A 127 1.95 6.84 1.59
C VAL A 127 1.61 8.18 2.27
N ASP A 128 1.17 9.15 1.48
CA ASP A 128 0.61 10.41 1.96
C ASP A 128 -0.88 10.28 2.28
N ASN A 129 -1.62 9.52 1.46
CA ASN A 129 -3.03 9.24 1.64
C ASN A 129 -3.32 7.75 1.55
N LEU A 130 -4.20 7.26 2.42
CA LEU A 130 -4.80 5.93 2.32
C LEU A 130 -6.24 6.09 1.82
N ILE A 131 -6.48 5.77 0.56
CA ILE A 131 -7.78 5.94 -0.10
C ILE A 131 -8.62 4.69 0.12
N LEU A 132 -9.60 4.78 1.01
CA LEU A 132 -10.55 3.71 1.34
C LEU A 132 -11.76 3.82 0.42
N VAL A 133 -11.78 3.00 -0.64
CA VAL A 133 -12.83 3.08 -1.66
C VAL A 133 -14.01 2.18 -1.28
N THR A 134 -15.21 2.75 -1.30
CA THR A 134 -16.49 2.04 -1.12
C THR A 134 -17.47 2.43 -2.22
N THR A 135 -18.65 1.82 -2.23
CA THR A 135 -19.75 2.15 -3.14
C THR A 135 -21.09 1.98 -2.41
N PRO A 136 -22.17 2.70 -2.83
CA PRO A 136 -23.49 2.45 -2.30
C PRO A 136 -24.02 1.06 -2.65
N GLU A 137 -23.74 0.62 -3.89
CA GLU A 137 -24.18 -0.66 -4.44
C GLU A 137 -23.18 -1.16 -5.48
N GLU A 138 -23.25 -2.43 -5.85
CA GLU A 138 -22.43 -3.07 -6.88
C GLU A 138 -20.89 -2.95 -6.71
N PRO A 139 -20.29 -3.60 -5.72
CA PRO A 139 -20.83 -4.57 -4.77
C PRO A 139 -21.59 -3.90 -3.61
N PRO A 140 -22.39 -4.68 -2.84
CA PRO A 140 -23.13 -4.15 -1.71
C PRO A 140 -22.26 -3.37 -0.73
N PHE A 141 -22.79 -2.29 -0.18
CA PHE A 141 -22.14 -1.45 0.82
C PHE A 141 -21.79 -2.23 2.09
N ARG A 142 -20.56 -2.10 2.54
CA ARG A 142 -20.05 -2.79 3.74
C ARG A 142 -19.37 -1.82 4.71
N PRO A 143 -20.12 -1.13 5.56
CA PRO A 143 -19.58 -0.11 6.45
C PRO A 143 -18.55 -0.68 7.45
N ARG A 144 -18.74 -1.88 7.99
CA ARG A 144 -17.76 -2.51 8.89
C ARG A 144 -16.43 -2.83 8.22
N PHE A 145 -16.43 -3.04 6.92
CA PHE A 145 -15.19 -3.21 6.17
C PHE A 145 -14.36 -1.92 6.22
N ILE A 146 -15.00 -0.76 5.98
CA ILE A 146 -14.37 0.56 6.09
C ILE A 146 -13.94 0.84 7.54
N ASP A 147 -14.78 0.51 8.53
CA ASP A 147 -14.46 0.71 9.95
C ASP A 147 -13.21 -0.06 10.38
N ARG A 148 -12.99 -1.29 9.86
CA ARG A 148 -11.76 -2.04 10.09
C ARG A 148 -10.55 -1.38 9.44
N GLU A 149 -10.70 -0.90 8.21
CA GLU A 149 -9.62 -0.20 7.50
C GLU A 149 -9.26 1.11 8.21
N LEU A 150 -10.26 1.87 8.68
CA LEU A 150 -10.06 3.08 9.49
C LEU A 150 -9.31 2.75 10.80
N CYS A 151 -9.73 1.69 11.51
CA CYS A 151 -9.07 1.26 12.73
C CYS A 151 -7.59 0.93 12.47
N GLN A 152 -7.29 0.16 11.41
CA GLN A 152 -5.92 -0.17 11.04
C GLN A 152 -5.12 1.07 10.63
N ALA A 153 -5.73 2.03 9.96
CA ALA A 153 -5.11 3.30 9.59
C ALA A 153 -4.75 4.14 10.83
N GLU A 154 -5.66 4.23 11.80
CA GLU A 154 -5.41 4.92 13.09
C GLU A 154 -4.26 4.26 13.87
N MET A 155 -4.22 2.92 13.91
CA MET A 155 -3.13 2.17 14.54
C MET A 155 -1.77 2.46 13.92
N GLN A 156 -1.74 2.64 12.62
CA GLN A 156 -0.52 2.82 11.83
C GLN A 156 -0.20 4.29 11.53
N ASN A 157 -0.97 5.19 12.15
CA ASN A 157 -0.80 6.64 12.02
C ASN A 157 -0.81 7.12 10.56
N LEU A 158 -1.71 6.55 9.76
CA LEU A 158 -1.93 6.89 8.36
C LEU A 158 -3.01 7.97 8.23
N ASN A 159 -3.07 8.61 7.07
CA ASN A 159 -4.09 9.60 6.72
C ASN A 159 -5.17 8.95 5.83
N PRO A 160 -6.26 8.40 6.40
CA PRO A 160 -7.32 7.78 5.63
C PRO A 160 -8.24 8.82 5.02
N VAL A 161 -8.61 8.59 3.76
CA VAL A 161 -9.64 9.33 3.03
C VAL A 161 -10.65 8.33 2.50
N ILE A 162 -11.92 8.52 2.83
CA ILE A 162 -13.00 7.67 2.37
C ILE A 162 -13.49 8.19 1.03
N VAL A 163 -13.56 7.31 0.04
CA VAL A 163 -14.04 7.63 -1.31
C VAL A 163 -15.23 6.73 -1.62
N CYS A 164 -16.42 7.31 -1.65
CA CYS A 164 -17.63 6.64 -2.10
C CYS A 164 -17.75 6.82 -3.62
N ASN A 165 -17.27 5.80 -4.36
CA ASN A 165 -17.40 5.77 -5.82
C ASN A 165 -18.78 5.23 -6.23
N LYS A 166 -19.17 5.41 -7.50
CA LYS A 166 -20.51 5.12 -8.02
C LYS A 166 -21.60 5.83 -7.22
N TYR A 167 -21.33 7.06 -6.81
CA TYR A 167 -22.30 7.85 -6.02
C TYR A 167 -23.60 8.12 -6.79
N ASP A 168 -23.57 8.01 -8.12
CA ASP A 168 -24.76 7.98 -8.99
C ASP A 168 -25.77 6.88 -8.64
N LEU A 169 -25.39 5.87 -7.84
CA LEU A 169 -26.27 4.81 -7.33
C LEU A 169 -26.73 5.05 -5.88
N ILE A 170 -26.57 6.25 -5.33
CA ILE A 170 -26.85 6.51 -3.89
C ILE A 170 -28.32 6.26 -3.54
N GLU A 171 -29.25 6.48 -4.48
CA GLU A 171 -30.67 6.27 -4.29
C GLU A 171 -31.03 4.79 -4.14
N GLU A 172 -30.20 3.86 -4.64
CA GLU A 172 -30.41 2.41 -4.45
C GLU A 172 -30.11 1.98 -3.01
N ASN A 173 -29.26 2.71 -2.30
CA ASN A 173 -28.94 2.45 -0.89
C ASN A 173 -28.71 3.75 -0.10
N PRO A 174 -29.79 4.46 0.27
CA PRO A 174 -29.69 5.74 0.98
C PRO A 174 -29.00 5.65 2.36
N GLN A 175 -28.94 4.46 2.98
CA GLN A 175 -28.23 4.27 4.26
C GLN A 175 -26.73 4.55 4.11
N THR A 176 -26.16 4.42 2.91
CA THR A 176 -24.76 4.75 2.67
C THR A 176 -24.47 6.19 3.05
N GLU A 177 -25.35 7.13 2.68
CA GLU A 177 -25.15 8.55 2.99
C GLU A 177 -25.10 8.80 4.50
N ASN A 178 -25.90 8.12 5.29
CA ASN A 178 -25.84 8.23 6.75
C ASN A 178 -24.46 7.84 7.30
N TYR A 179 -23.86 6.74 6.80
CA TYR A 179 -22.50 6.35 7.19
C TYR A 179 -21.46 7.35 6.74
N LEU A 180 -21.57 7.91 5.54
CA LEU A 180 -20.65 8.93 5.04
C LEU A 180 -20.66 10.15 5.99
N GLN A 181 -21.85 10.64 6.38
CA GLN A 181 -22.01 11.75 7.33
C GLN A 181 -21.45 11.43 8.71
N ILE A 182 -21.65 10.19 9.20
CA ILE A 182 -21.07 9.73 10.46
C ILE A 182 -19.54 9.84 10.39
N TRP A 183 -18.88 9.32 9.35
CA TRP A 183 -17.43 9.39 9.24
C TRP A 183 -16.93 10.83 9.07
N GLU A 184 -17.65 11.69 8.34
CA GLU A 184 -17.35 13.12 8.25
C GLU A 184 -17.40 13.80 9.61
N SER A 185 -18.45 13.51 10.44
CA SER A 185 -18.58 14.08 11.77
C SER A 185 -17.44 13.68 12.72
N LEU A 186 -16.77 12.55 12.44
CA LEU A 186 -15.59 12.08 13.16
C LEU A 186 -14.28 12.71 12.64
N GLY A 187 -14.37 13.62 11.67
CA GLY A 187 -13.23 14.34 11.10
C GLY A 187 -12.44 13.55 10.05
N TYR A 188 -13.03 12.51 9.46
CA TYR A 188 -12.46 11.88 8.27
C TYR A 188 -12.86 12.66 7.02
N LYS A 189 -11.90 12.79 6.09
CA LYS A 189 -12.25 13.33 4.77
C LYS A 189 -13.04 12.28 4.00
N VAL A 190 -14.21 12.68 3.48
CA VAL A 190 -15.10 11.84 2.68
C VAL A 190 -15.34 12.52 1.34
N LEU A 191 -15.15 11.78 0.25
CA LEU A 191 -15.45 12.23 -1.10
C LEU A 191 -16.57 11.38 -1.71
N ARG A 192 -17.52 12.03 -2.33
CA ARG A 192 -18.62 11.45 -3.09
C ARG A 192 -18.28 11.58 -4.56
N ILE A 193 -18.05 10.44 -5.23
CA ILE A 193 -17.48 10.41 -6.57
C ILE A 193 -18.27 9.47 -7.45
N SER A 194 -18.41 9.84 -8.71
CA SER A 194 -18.84 8.93 -9.77
C SER A 194 -17.86 8.97 -10.94
N ALA A 195 -17.10 7.89 -11.11
CA ALA A 195 -16.24 7.73 -12.28
C ALA A 195 -17.04 7.70 -13.59
N LYS A 196 -18.35 7.42 -13.53
CA LYS A 196 -19.26 7.37 -14.68
C LYS A 196 -19.77 8.75 -15.10
N THR A 197 -20.15 9.58 -14.12
CA THR A 197 -20.74 10.91 -14.38
C THR A 197 -19.72 12.05 -14.34
N GLY A 198 -18.55 11.81 -13.73
CA GLY A 198 -17.53 12.84 -13.50
C GLY A 198 -17.70 13.60 -12.19
N GLU A 199 -18.75 13.34 -11.42
CA GLU A 199 -19.01 14.00 -10.13
C GLU A 199 -17.87 13.78 -9.16
N GLY A 200 -17.41 14.84 -8.45
CA GLY A 200 -16.40 14.81 -7.42
C GLY A 200 -14.96 14.53 -7.91
N LEU A 201 -14.72 14.30 -9.20
CA LEU A 201 -13.41 13.93 -9.72
C LEU A 201 -12.38 15.05 -9.64
N THR A 202 -12.78 16.32 -9.77
CA THR A 202 -11.86 17.46 -9.66
C THR A 202 -11.26 17.55 -8.27
N GLU A 203 -12.08 17.52 -7.22
CA GLU A 203 -11.59 17.52 -5.83
C GLU A 203 -10.72 16.29 -5.53
N PHE A 204 -11.06 15.16 -6.12
CA PHE A 204 -10.27 13.93 -5.97
C PHE A 204 -8.90 14.06 -6.67
N ALA A 205 -8.84 14.63 -7.88
CA ALA A 205 -7.58 14.88 -8.57
C ALA A 205 -6.67 15.83 -7.77
N GLU A 206 -7.23 16.92 -7.23
CA GLU A 206 -6.51 17.86 -6.36
C GLU A 206 -5.94 17.18 -5.10
N LEU A 207 -6.71 16.28 -4.49
CA LEU A 207 -6.26 15.50 -3.33
C LEU A 207 -5.04 14.62 -3.66
N LEU A 208 -4.99 14.07 -4.86
CA LEU A 208 -3.96 13.12 -5.29
C LEU A 208 -2.71 13.79 -5.86
N GLU A 209 -2.80 15.06 -6.26
CA GLU A 209 -1.72 15.79 -6.91
C GLU A 209 -0.46 15.82 -6.06
N ASN A 210 0.67 15.43 -6.66
CA ASN A 210 2.01 15.34 -6.04
C ASN A 210 2.04 14.49 -4.76
N LYS A 211 1.11 13.53 -4.61
CA LYS A 211 0.99 12.64 -3.46
C LYS A 211 1.17 11.19 -3.87
N LEU A 212 1.71 10.39 -2.94
CA LEU A 212 1.69 8.95 -3.01
C LEU A 212 0.45 8.45 -2.26
N SER A 213 -0.51 7.89 -2.99
CA SER A 213 -1.79 7.46 -2.45
C SER A 213 -2.01 5.96 -2.67
N ALA A 214 -2.32 5.21 -1.62
CA ALA A 214 -2.66 3.79 -1.74
C ALA A 214 -4.17 3.60 -1.82
N PHE A 215 -4.66 2.94 -2.88
CA PHE A 215 -6.06 2.64 -3.08
C PHE A 215 -6.39 1.27 -2.51
N VAL A 216 -7.29 1.24 -1.54
CA VAL A 216 -7.74 0.04 -0.83
C VAL A 216 -9.24 -0.10 -0.96
N GLY A 217 -9.74 -1.33 -0.99
CA GLY A 217 -11.17 -1.60 -1.07
C GLY A 217 -11.47 -2.91 -1.80
N GLN A 218 -12.73 -3.29 -1.82
CA GLN A 218 -13.19 -4.55 -2.37
C GLN A 218 -12.98 -4.66 -3.90
N SER A 219 -13.05 -5.90 -4.39
CA SER A 219 -13.07 -6.12 -5.86
C SER A 219 -14.39 -5.60 -6.45
N GLY A 220 -14.31 -4.92 -7.60
CA GLY A 220 -15.51 -4.43 -8.31
C GLY A 220 -16.01 -3.05 -7.90
N ILE A 221 -15.45 -2.41 -6.86
CA ILE A 221 -15.84 -1.06 -6.42
C ILE A 221 -15.38 0.07 -7.36
N GLY A 222 -14.68 -0.26 -8.45
CA GLY A 222 -14.29 0.71 -9.48
C GLY A 222 -12.95 1.40 -9.25
N LYS A 223 -12.01 0.85 -8.44
CA LYS A 223 -10.65 1.44 -8.29
C LYS A 223 -9.96 1.69 -9.63
N SER A 224 -9.94 0.68 -10.50
CA SER A 224 -9.35 0.80 -11.84
C SER A 224 -10.09 1.80 -12.73
N SER A 225 -11.41 1.92 -12.58
CA SER A 225 -12.19 2.92 -13.30
C SER A 225 -11.85 4.33 -12.85
N LEU A 226 -11.64 4.55 -11.54
CA LEU A 226 -11.18 5.84 -11.01
C LEU A 226 -9.80 6.21 -11.58
N VAL A 227 -8.85 5.27 -11.61
CA VAL A 227 -7.52 5.54 -12.18
C VAL A 227 -7.61 5.87 -13.68
N ASN A 228 -8.44 5.13 -14.43
CA ASN A 228 -8.61 5.39 -15.87
C ASN A 228 -9.22 6.77 -16.20
N VAL A 229 -10.09 7.28 -15.34
CA VAL A 229 -10.68 8.62 -15.52
C VAL A 229 -9.72 9.72 -15.11
N LEU A 230 -8.82 9.43 -14.15
CA LEU A 230 -7.81 10.37 -13.69
C LEU A 230 -6.65 10.54 -14.68
N ASP A 231 -6.38 9.57 -15.54
CA ASP A 231 -5.25 9.57 -16.49
C ASP A 231 -5.75 9.38 -17.93
N ASP A 232 -5.65 10.43 -18.75
CA ASP A 232 -6.03 10.41 -20.17
C ASP A 232 -5.20 9.43 -21.01
N SER A 233 -3.98 9.12 -20.58
CA SER A 233 -3.06 8.24 -21.29
C SER A 233 -3.28 6.76 -20.96
N CYS A 234 -4.01 6.47 -19.89
CA CYS A 234 -4.19 5.15 -19.32
C CYS A 234 -5.51 4.52 -19.72
N VAL A 235 -5.55 3.78 -20.82
CA VAL A 235 -6.67 2.86 -21.10
C VAL A 235 -6.40 1.54 -20.35
N LEU A 236 -6.64 1.53 -19.06
CA LEU A 236 -6.62 0.29 -18.27
C LEU A 236 -7.90 -0.49 -18.58
N LYS A 237 -7.76 -1.70 -19.11
CA LYS A 237 -8.92 -2.58 -19.29
C LYS A 237 -9.55 -2.84 -17.92
N THR A 238 -10.81 -2.46 -17.78
CA THR A 238 -11.63 -2.76 -16.60
C THR A 238 -11.57 -4.25 -16.30
N GLY A 239 -10.94 -4.61 -15.18
CA GLY A 239 -10.75 -6.01 -14.79
C GLY A 239 -9.37 -6.34 -14.22
N SER A 240 -8.32 -5.60 -14.55
CA SER A 240 -7.02 -5.69 -13.89
C SER A 240 -6.10 -4.55 -14.32
N LEU A 241 -5.64 -3.74 -13.39
CA LEU A 241 -4.57 -2.73 -13.57
C LEU A 241 -3.22 -3.33 -14.02
N SER A 242 -3.13 -4.65 -14.15
CA SER A 242 -1.88 -5.40 -14.33
C SER A 242 -1.42 -5.62 -15.76
N LYS A 243 -2.05 -5.05 -16.81
CA LYS A 243 -1.75 -5.42 -18.20
C LYS A 243 -0.87 -4.46 -19.00
N LYS A 244 -0.47 -3.29 -18.49
CA LYS A 244 0.40 -2.36 -19.24
C LYS A 244 1.87 -2.82 -19.31
N TYR A 245 2.28 -3.75 -18.44
CA TYR A 245 3.61 -4.37 -18.45
C TYR A 245 3.51 -5.86 -18.76
N GLY A 246 3.18 -6.15 -20.01
CA GLY A 246 3.06 -7.45 -20.65
C GLY A 246 3.72 -8.64 -19.96
N ARG A 247 2.98 -9.34 -19.11
CA ARG A 247 3.19 -10.77 -18.81
C ARG A 247 1.94 -11.41 -18.19
N GLY A 248 1.44 -12.41 -18.87
CA GLY A 248 0.74 -13.63 -18.46
C GLY A 248 -0.32 -13.61 -17.35
N ASN A 249 -1.43 -14.28 -17.64
CA ASN A 249 -2.54 -14.67 -16.77
C ASN A 249 -2.11 -15.09 -15.34
N HIS A 250 -2.03 -14.12 -14.40
CA HIS A 250 -2.10 -14.43 -12.98
C HIS A 250 -2.89 -13.30 -12.30
N THR A 251 -3.90 -13.66 -11.51
CA THR A 251 -4.61 -12.76 -10.60
C THR A 251 -3.57 -12.04 -9.74
N THR A 252 -3.41 -10.73 -9.93
CA THR A 252 -2.38 -9.93 -9.26
C THR A 252 -2.62 -10.00 -7.75
N THR A 253 -1.77 -10.72 -7.05
CA THR A 253 -1.83 -10.89 -5.59
C THR A 253 -1.04 -9.82 -4.82
N LYS A 254 -0.38 -8.89 -5.54
CA LYS A 254 0.49 -7.86 -4.96
C LYS A 254 0.17 -6.50 -5.60
N GLY A 255 0.34 -5.43 -4.81
CA GLY A 255 0.13 -4.06 -5.26
C GLY A 255 1.18 -3.59 -6.27
N THR A 256 0.84 -2.56 -7.03
CA THR A 256 1.74 -1.89 -7.98
C THR A 256 1.62 -0.39 -7.84
N LEU A 257 2.76 0.31 -7.77
CA LEU A 257 2.84 1.77 -7.81
C LEU A 257 2.89 2.22 -9.27
N ASN A 258 1.98 3.12 -9.64
CA ASN A 258 1.90 3.72 -10.96
C ASN A 258 2.05 5.24 -10.83
N ARG A 259 2.84 5.84 -11.72
CA ARG A 259 2.88 7.29 -11.92
C ARG A 259 1.88 7.63 -13.01
N ILE A 260 0.98 8.55 -12.73
CA ILE A 260 -0.05 8.99 -13.68
C ILE A 260 0.05 10.50 -13.91
N GLU A 261 -0.26 10.94 -15.12
CA GLU A 261 -0.49 12.35 -15.43
C GLU A 261 -2.00 12.62 -15.31
N LEU A 262 -2.36 13.56 -14.43
CA LEU A 262 -3.75 13.88 -14.17
C LEU A 262 -4.39 14.54 -15.39
N ASN A 263 -5.60 14.10 -15.73
CA ASN A 263 -6.41 14.62 -16.81
C ASN A 263 -6.57 16.14 -16.72
N THR A 264 -6.25 16.83 -17.80
CA THR A 264 -6.28 18.30 -17.87
C THR A 264 -7.66 18.89 -17.62
N SER A 265 -8.72 18.17 -17.97
CA SER A 265 -10.10 18.59 -17.66
C SER A 265 -10.38 18.66 -16.15
N LEU A 266 -9.68 17.84 -15.36
CA LEU A 266 -9.81 17.80 -13.89
C LEU A 266 -8.86 18.79 -13.19
N THR A 267 -7.82 19.25 -13.90
CA THR A 267 -6.80 20.15 -13.37
C THR A 267 -6.96 21.60 -13.80
N GLY A 268 -8.15 21.98 -14.30
CA GLY A 268 -8.42 23.33 -14.79
C GLY A 268 -7.64 23.71 -16.05
N GLY A 269 -7.28 22.75 -16.89
CA GLY A 269 -6.52 22.97 -18.13
C GLY A 269 -5.01 23.01 -17.94
N VAL A 270 -4.49 22.69 -16.74
CA VAL A 270 -3.06 22.68 -16.44
C VAL A 270 -2.46 21.31 -16.75
N ASN A 271 -1.50 21.28 -17.70
CA ASN A 271 -0.76 20.07 -18.06
C ASN A 271 0.34 19.73 -17.04
N GLY A 272 0.79 18.47 -17.02
CA GLY A 272 1.95 18.01 -16.25
C GLY A 272 1.70 17.88 -14.76
N ARG A 273 0.46 17.92 -14.29
CA ARG A 273 0.12 17.55 -12.90
C ARG A 273 0.16 16.04 -12.75
N VAL A 274 0.89 15.56 -11.78
CA VAL A 274 1.15 14.13 -11.60
C VAL A 274 0.64 13.63 -10.26
N ALA A 275 0.27 12.35 -10.22
CA ALA A 275 -0.05 11.63 -9.00
C ALA A 275 0.65 10.26 -8.99
N SER A 276 0.84 9.71 -7.81
CA SER A 276 1.43 8.39 -7.62
C SER A 276 0.40 7.51 -6.92
N ILE A 277 0.01 6.42 -7.57
CA ILE A 277 -1.06 5.55 -7.06
C ILE A 277 -0.52 4.14 -6.86
N ILE A 278 -0.64 3.63 -5.63
CA ILE A 278 -0.46 2.22 -5.33
C ILE A 278 -1.84 1.57 -5.46
N ASP A 279 -2.04 0.78 -6.52
CA ASP A 279 -3.22 -0.07 -6.62
C ASP A 279 -2.99 -1.35 -5.82
N THR A 280 -3.81 -1.52 -4.78
CA THR A 280 -3.80 -2.79 -4.05
C THR A 280 -4.81 -3.75 -4.67
N PRO A 281 -4.50 -5.06 -4.75
CA PRO A 281 -5.47 -6.05 -5.21
C PRO A 281 -6.75 -5.96 -4.40
N GLY A 282 -7.90 -6.14 -5.05
CA GLY A 282 -9.20 -6.12 -4.37
C GLY A 282 -9.23 -7.06 -3.17
N ILE A 283 -9.46 -6.50 -2.00
CA ILE A 283 -9.43 -7.20 -0.73
C ILE A 283 -10.84 -7.74 -0.45
N ARG A 284 -11.00 -9.06 -0.44
CA ARG A 284 -12.29 -9.67 -0.12
C ARG A 284 -12.60 -9.65 1.37
N ARG A 285 -11.56 -9.83 2.21
CA ARG A 285 -11.65 -9.80 3.69
C ARG A 285 -10.48 -9.00 4.23
N PHE A 286 -10.77 -7.97 5.01
CA PHE A 286 -9.77 -7.19 5.71
C PHE A 286 -9.70 -7.66 7.15
N MET A 287 -8.56 -8.21 7.54
CA MET A 287 -8.28 -8.63 8.91
C MET A 287 -7.30 -7.65 9.54
N LEU A 288 -7.65 -7.19 10.72
CA LEU A 288 -6.78 -6.34 11.52
C LEU A 288 -5.51 -7.11 11.93
N HIS A 289 -4.42 -6.39 12.03
CA HIS A 289 -3.13 -6.89 12.47
C HIS A 289 -2.71 -6.15 13.74
N ASP A 290 -2.11 -6.90 14.67
CA ASP A 290 -1.49 -6.39 15.90
C ASP A 290 -2.45 -5.64 16.82
N ILE A 291 -3.67 -6.20 17.02
CA ILE A 291 -4.66 -5.65 17.92
C ILE A 291 -5.41 -6.71 18.70
N ASP A 292 -5.52 -6.46 19.99
CA ASP A 292 -6.40 -7.20 20.89
C ASP A 292 -7.76 -6.51 20.99
N SER A 293 -8.80 -7.30 21.27
CA SER A 293 -10.15 -6.79 21.41
C SER A 293 -10.30 -5.73 22.53
N GLU A 294 -9.45 -5.79 23.56
CA GLU A 294 -9.43 -4.85 24.68
C GLU A 294 -8.88 -3.47 24.24
N ASN A 295 -7.95 -3.45 23.29
CA ASN A 295 -7.33 -2.23 22.78
C ASN A 295 -8.10 -1.59 21.62
N LEU A 296 -9.07 -2.28 21.01
CA LEU A 296 -9.81 -1.81 19.86
C LEU A 296 -10.46 -0.43 20.08
N ALA A 297 -10.97 -0.19 21.29
CA ALA A 297 -11.66 1.07 21.64
C ALA A 297 -10.77 2.32 21.48
N PHE A 298 -9.44 2.20 21.60
CA PHE A 298 -8.50 3.31 21.44
C PHE A 298 -8.43 3.83 20.01
N TYR A 299 -8.82 3.02 19.03
CA TYR A 299 -8.74 3.31 17.60
C TYR A 299 -10.09 3.72 16.99
N PHE A 300 -11.12 3.85 17.84
CA PHE A 300 -12.37 4.52 17.50
C PHE A 300 -12.32 5.94 18.05
N LYS A 301 -12.17 6.95 17.16
CA LYS A 301 -11.93 8.36 17.55
C LYS A 301 -12.97 8.88 18.54
N GLU A 302 -14.22 8.52 18.30
CA GLU A 302 -15.38 8.91 19.10
C GLU A 302 -15.39 8.33 20.51
N PHE A 303 -14.64 7.26 20.76
CA PHE A 303 -14.54 6.63 22.09
C PHE A 303 -13.49 7.31 22.97
N LYS A 304 -12.44 7.93 22.36
CA LYS A 304 -11.32 8.54 23.08
C LYS A 304 -11.73 9.47 24.24
N PRO A 305 -12.74 10.35 24.10
CA PRO A 305 -13.16 11.23 25.19
C PRO A 305 -13.71 10.52 26.41
N PHE A 306 -14.17 9.27 26.30
CA PHE A 306 -14.86 8.49 27.33
C PHE A 306 -13.99 7.39 27.94
N LEU A 307 -12.86 7.03 27.33
CA LEU A 307 -11.97 5.98 27.83
C LEU A 307 -11.44 6.33 29.21
N GLY A 308 -11.40 5.34 30.10
CA GLY A 308 -10.95 5.48 31.48
C GLY A 308 -11.94 6.18 32.42
N LYS A 309 -13.06 6.74 31.91
CA LYS A 309 -14.07 7.45 32.70
C LYS A 309 -15.25 6.57 33.16
N CYS A 310 -15.25 5.31 32.76
CA CYS A 310 -16.26 4.32 33.19
C CYS A 310 -16.08 3.97 34.69
N SER A 311 -17.12 3.47 35.32
CA SER A 311 -17.09 3.01 36.73
C SER A 311 -16.00 1.94 36.97
N PHE A 312 -15.63 1.15 35.97
CA PHE A 312 -14.58 0.15 36.01
C PHE A 312 -13.25 0.65 35.40
N GLY A 313 -13.12 1.96 35.19
CA GLY A 313 -11.90 2.56 34.61
C GLY A 313 -11.51 1.93 33.27
N MET A 314 -10.23 1.62 33.12
CA MET A 314 -9.67 1.04 31.90
C MET A 314 -10.05 -0.44 31.67
N SER A 315 -10.53 -1.16 32.71
CA SER A 315 -10.97 -2.55 32.59
C SER A 315 -12.43 -2.72 32.14
N CYS A 316 -13.12 -1.61 31.82
CA CYS A 316 -14.47 -1.65 31.31
C CYS A 316 -14.50 -2.26 29.91
N THR A 317 -15.33 -3.29 29.69
CA THR A 317 -15.46 -3.94 28.37
C THR A 317 -16.41 -3.19 27.44
N HIS A 318 -17.09 -2.15 27.93
CA HIS A 318 -18.03 -1.27 27.20
C HIS A 318 -19.20 -2.00 26.54
N THR A 319 -19.59 -3.18 27.05
CA THR A 319 -20.65 -4.01 26.44
C THR A 319 -21.94 -4.01 27.25
N HIS A 320 -21.86 -4.06 28.58
CA HIS A 320 -23.05 -4.20 29.44
C HIS A 320 -22.89 -3.59 30.86
N GLU A 321 -21.72 -3.01 31.16
CA GLU A 321 -21.41 -2.53 32.50
C GLU A 321 -22.24 -1.31 32.88
N LYS A 322 -22.78 -1.32 34.12
CA LYS A 322 -23.42 -0.15 34.71
C LYS A 322 -22.39 0.96 34.93
N GLY A 323 -22.75 2.19 34.52
CA GLY A 323 -21.83 3.32 34.61
C GLY A 323 -20.74 3.33 33.52
N CYS A 324 -20.93 2.58 32.44
CA CYS A 324 -20.09 2.69 31.26
C CYS A 324 -20.38 3.99 30.51
N LYS A 325 -19.37 4.85 30.38
CA LYS A 325 -19.52 6.16 29.73
C LYS A 325 -19.70 6.07 28.22
N ILE A 326 -19.16 5.03 27.57
CA ILE A 326 -19.40 4.79 26.15
C ILE A 326 -20.85 4.41 25.90
N ILE A 327 -21.44 3.48 26.69
CA ILE A 327 -22.85 3.12 26.56
C ILE A 327 -23.74 4.33 26.83
N GLU A 328 -23.41 5.17 27.82
CA GLU A 328 -24.11 6.41 28.10
C GLU A 328 -24.04 7.39 26.91
N ALA A 329 -22.87 7.59 26.34
CA ALA A 329 -22.66 8.44 25.15
C ALA A 329 -23.46 7.93 23.94
N VAL A 330 -23.58 6.62 23.74
CA VAL A 330 -24.42 6.04 22.68
C VAL A 330 -25.90 6.35 22.94
N LYS A 331 -26.39 6.25 24.20
CA LYS A 331 -27.78 6.60 24.55
C LYS A 331 -28.08 8.08 24.35
N ASN A 332 -27.08 8.93 24.56
CA ASN A 332 -27.21 10.38 24.39
C ASN A 332 -26.94 10.84 22.95
N SER A 333 -26.70 9.90 22.00
CA SER A 333 -26.36 10.18 20.61
C SER A 333 -25.05 10.96 20.40
N GLU A 334 -24.14 10.97 21.40
CA GLU A 334 -22.79 11.51 21.30
C GLU A 334 -21.88 10.54 20.52
N ILE A 335 -22.17 9.24 20.55
CA ILE A 335 -21.58 8.21 19.72
C ILE A 335 -22.70 7.59 18.88
N SER A 336 -22.50 7.46 17.57
CA SER A 336 -23.52 6.83 16.73
C SER A 336 -23.72 5.36 17.10
N LYS A 337 -24.97 4.90 17.04
CA LYS A 337 -25.31 3.51 17.31
C LYS A 337 -24.65 2.57 16.31
N GLU A 338 -24.60 2.97 15.05
CA GLU A 338 -23.99 2.21 13.94
C GLU A 338 -22.51 1.94 14.19
N ARG A 339 -21.77 2.96 14.64
CA ARG A 339 -20.35 2.84 14.96
C ARG A 339 -20.10 1.98 16.20
N TYR A 340 -20.96 2.13 17.22
CA TYR A 340 -20.88 1.30 18.42
C TYR A 340 -21.16 -0.19 18.10
N GLU A 341 -22.17 -0.48 17.31
CA GLU A 341 -22.47 -1.85 16.88
C GLU A 341 -21.36 -2.41 15.97
N SER A 342 -20.78 -1.58 15.11
CA SER A 342 -19.61 -1.95 14.32
C SER A 342 -18.43 -2.33 15.20
N TRP A 343 -18.09 -1.49 16.18
CA TRP A 343 -17.04 -1.77 17.17
C TRP A 343 -17.28 -3.08 17.92
N LYS A 344 -18.47 -3.31 18.45
CA LYS A 344 -18.84 -4.57 19.13
C LYS A 344 -18.56 -5.78 18.25
N ARG A 345 -19.05 -5.74 17.04
CA ARG A 345 -18.90 -6.84 16.08
C ARG A 345 -17.44 -7.11 15.74
N ILE A 346 -16.65 -6.06 15.51
CA ILE A 346 -15.20 -6.18 15.25
C ILE A 346 -14.49 -6.75 16.49
N SER A 347 -14.84 -6.30 17.70
CA SER A 347 -14.29 -6.85 18.94
C SER A 347 -14.58 -8.35 19.11
N GLU A 348 -15.81 -8.78 18.81
CA GLU A 348 -16.19 -10.20 18.80
C GLU A 348 -15.40 -10.99 17.74
N GLN A 349 -15.21 -10.44 16.55
CA GLN A 349 -14.46 -11.06 15.47
C GLN A 349 -12.98 -11.27 15.85
N ILE A 350 -12.38 -10.30 16.53
CA ILE A 350 -11.00 -10.42 17.04
C ILE A 350 -10.93 -11.55 18.08
N LYS A 351 -11.86 -11.59 19.06
CA LYS A 351 -11.90 -12.62 20.11
C LYS A 351 -12.07 -14.04 19.54
N ASN A 352 -12.91 -14.18 18.53
CA ASN A 352 -13.27 -15.48 17.96
C ASN A 352 -12.35 -15.90 16.80
N GLY A 353 -11.49 -15.02 16.32
CA GLY A 353 -10.66 -15.24 15.11
C GLY A 353 -11.49 -15.41 13.83
N THR A 354 -12.74 -14.93 13.81
CA THR A 354 -13.68 -15.01 12.68
C THR A 354 -13.87 -13.62 12.07
N TRP A 355 -13.82 -13.54 10.73
CA TRP A 355 -13.85 -12.26 10.03
C TRP A 355 -14.91 -12.27 8.92
N ASP A 356 -16.16 -12.37 9.31
CA ASP A 356 -17.30 -12.33 8.39
C ASP A 356 -17.95 -10.93 8.39
N ASP A 357 -18.35 -10.47 7.20
CA ASP A 357 -19.02 -9.17 7.00
C ASP A 357 -20.54 -9.31 7.02
#